data_8420997f3aa0fada1da3fcb2dc9cf68e
#
_entry.id   8420997f3aa0fada1da3fcb2dc9cf68e
#
_cell.length_a   1.000
_cell.length_b   1.000
_cell.length_c   1.000
_cell.angle_alpha   90.00
_cell.angle_beta   90.00
_cell.angle_gamma   90.00
#
_symmetry.space_group_name_H-M   'P 1'
#
loop_
_entity.id
_entity.type
_entity.pdbx_description
1 polymer ?
#
loop_
_entity_poly.entity_id
_entity_poly.type
_entity_poly.pdbx_seq_one_letter_code
_entity_poly.pdbx_strand_id
1 'polypeptide(L)'
;MDRIAMLSEILTANPEDSFARYGLAQEYSNAGQIEQALQEFKTLIEKNPDYTPAYFMAAQALAKASRVDEAKRMLVDGISSARRTGNTHAQSEMTAMLEELG
;
A
#
# COMPACT_ATOMS: atom_id res chain seq x y z
N MET A 1 9.21 5.56 22.41
CA MET A 1 9.47 5.80 20.96
C MET A 1 8.21 5.46 20.17
N ASP A 2 7.80 6.32 19.30
CA ASP A 2 6.63 6.03 18.48
C ASP A 2 6.96 5.04 17.36
N ARG A 3 5.91 4.46 16.74
CA ARG A 3 6.10 3.43 15.73
C ARG A 3 6.74 3.97 14.45
N ILE A 4 6.42 5.22 14.09
CA ILE A 4 7.02 5.84 12.89
C ILE A 4 8.54 5.94 13.04
N ALA A 5 8.99 6.45 14.18
CA ALA A 5 10.43 6.58 14.45
C ALA A 5 11.11 5.21 14.49
N MET A 6 10.49 4.23 15.13
CA MET A 6 11.05 2.89 15.24
C MET A 6 11.18 2.22 13.87
N LEU A 7 10.14 2.29 13.05
CA LEU A 7 10.15 1.70 11.71
C LEU A 7 11.13 2.43 10.79
N SER A 8 11.25 3.75 10.93
CA SER A 8 12.22 4.52 10.17
C SER A 8 13.65 4.11 10.48
N GLU A 9 13.94 3.82 11.76
CA GLU A 9 15.27 3.32 12.15
C GLU A 9 15.56 1.94 11.56
N ILE A 10 14.56 1.05 11.55
CA ILE A 10 14.71 -0.27 10.94
C ILE A 10 15.05 -0.13 9.46
N LEU A 11 14.35 0.77 8.76
CA LEU A 11 14.60 0.99 7.33
C LEU A 11 15.93 1.66 7.04
N THR A 12 16.43 2.49 7.95
CA THR A 12 17.77 3.07 7.83
C THR A 12 18.83 1.96 7.85
N ALA A 13 18.65 1.00 8.75
CA ALA A 13 19.57 -0.14 8.87
C ALA A 13 19.38 -1.15 7.74
N ASN A 14 18.16 -1.31 7.25
CA ASN A 14 17.82 -2.30 6.21
C ASN A 14 16.79 -1.73 5.25
N PRO A 15 17.24 -0.95 4.22
CA PRO A 15 16.31 -0.30 3.28
C PRO A 15 15.45 -1.26 2.44
N GLU A 16 15.82 -2.54 2.39
CA GLU A 16 15.09 -3.55 1.61
C GLU A 16 14.03 -4.29 2.43
N ASP A 17 13.82 -3.92 3.69
CA ASP A 17 12.84 -4.57 4.55
C ASP A 17 11.43 -4.14 4.13
N SER A 18 10.78 -4.96 3.29
CA SER A 18 9.44 -4.69 2.78
C SER A 18 8.39 -4.61 3.88
N PHE A 19 8.47 -5.50 4.86
CA PHE A 19 7.50 -5.53 5.95
C PHE A 19 7.58 -4.25 6.79
N ALA A 20 8.80 -3.78 7.09
CA ALA A 20 8.97 -2.55 7.84
C ALA A 20 8.45 -1.34 7.05
N ARG A 21 8.70 -1.30 5.74
CA ARG A 21 8.21 -0.19 4.90
C ARG A 21 6.69 -0.19 4.80
N TYR A 22 6.10 -1.36 4.68
CA TYR A 22 4.64 -1.51 4.70
C TYR A 22 4.07 -0.98 6.01
N GLY A 23 4.67 -1.37 7.14
CA GLY A 23 4.25 -0.88 8.45
C GLY A 23 4.37 0.63 8.59
N LEU A 24 5.47 1.20 8.10
CA LEU A 24 5.68 2.65 8.13
C LEU A 24 4.61 3.38 7.31
N ALA A 25 4.32 2.89 6.10
CA ALA A 25 3.28 3.46 5.25
C ALA A 25 1.93 3.45 5.95
N GLN A 26 1.58 2.33 6.61
CA GLN A 26 0.33 2.23 7.35
C GLN A 26 0.27 3.21 8.52
N GLU A 27 1.37 3.38 9.25
CA GLU A 27 1.41 4.32 10.37
C GLU A 27 1.25 5.76 9.90
N TYR A 28 1.87 6.14 8.79
CA TYR A 28 1.65 7.45 8.19
C TYR A 28 0.19 7.64 7.79
N SER A 29 -0.41 6.64 7.17
CA SER A 29 -1.81 6.69 6.75
C SER A 29 -2.73 6.88 7.95
N ASN A 30 -2.50 6.12 9.02
CA ASN A 30 -3.30 6.20 10.25
C ASN A 30 -3.15 7.57 10.94
N ALA A 31 -2.01 8.20 10.78
CA ALA A 31 -1.75 9.53 11.34
C ALA A 31 -2.28 10.67 10.46
N GLY A 32 -2.92 10.35 9.35
CA GLY A 32 -3.43 11.35 8.41
C GLY A 32 -2.36 11.95 7.52
N GLN A 33 -1.15 11.42 7.54
CA GLN A 33 -0.04 11.89 6.72
C GLN A 33 -0.03 11.15 5.39
N ILE A 34 -1.00 11.47 4.54
CA ILE A 34 -1.29 10.70 3.33
C ILE A 34 -0.15 10.75 2.32
N GLU A 35 0.47 11.92 2.11
CA GLU A 35 1.55 12.02 1.13
C GLU A 35 2.76 11.17 1.52
N GLN A 36 3.11 11.16 2.81
CA GLN A 36 4.20 10.30 3.30
C GLN A 36 3.84 8.83 3.15
N ALA A 37 2.58 8.48 3.45
CA ALA A 37 2.12 7.09 3.29
C ALA A 37 2.23 6.64 1.84
N LEU A 38 1.76 7.46 0.91
CA LEU A 38 1.80 7.13 -0.52
C LEU A 38 3.22 6.99 -1.03
N GLN A 39 4.13 7.83 -0.54
CA GLN A 39 5.54 7.74 -0.93
C GLN A 39 6.14 6.39 -0.51
N GLU A 40 5.83 5.93 0.71
CA GLU A 40 6.33 4.64 1.19
C GLU A 40 5.70 3.46 0.44
N PHE A 41 4.40 3.51 0.19
CA PHE A 41 3.74 2.48 -0.60
C PHE A 41 4.33 2.40 -2.00
N LYS A 42 4.54 3.54 -2.63
CA LYS A 42 5.10 3.61 -3.98
C LYS A 42 6.49 3.00 -4.04
N THR A 43 7.36 3.38 -3.09
CA THR A 43 8.71 2.83 -3.01
C THR A 43 8.67 1.32 -2.81
N LEU A 44 7.78 0.84 -1.94
CA LEU A 44 7.62 -0.59 -1.67
C LEU A 44 7.23 -1.34 -2.94
N ILE A 45 6.23 -0.84 -3.66
CA ILE A 45 5.74 -1.48 -4.88
C ILE A 45 6.82 -1.48 -5.98
N GLU A 46 7.60 -0.40 -6.08
CA GLU A 46 8.70 -0.35 -7.05
C GLU A 46 9.78 -1.40 -6.75
N LYS A 47 10.10 -1.58 -5.47
CA LYS A 47 11.11 -2.57 -5.04
C LYS A 47 10.58 -3.99 -5.06
N ASN A 48 9.30 -4.17 -4.79
CA ASN A 48 8.69 -5.49 -4.68
C ASN A 48 7.26 -5.45 -5.24
N PRO A 49 7.12 -5.54 -6.58
CA PRO A 49 5.79 -5.46 -7.23
C PRO A 49 4.81 -6.54 -6.81
N ASP A 50 5.30 -7.63 -6.22
CA ASP A 50 4.46 -8.73 -5.77
C ASP A 50 4.07 -8.64 -4.30
N TYR A 51 4.38 -7.52 -3.64
CA TYR A 51 3.89 -7.27 -2.29
C TYR A 51 2.44 -6.80 -2.36
N THR A 52 1.56 -7.75 -2.61
CA THR A 52 0.16 -7.50 -2.93
C THR A 52 -0.58 -6.63 -1.92
N PRO A 53 -0.43 -6.80 -0.59
CA PRO A 53 -1.15 -5.98 0.38
C PRO A 53 -0.90 -4.47 0.25
N ALA A 54 0.26 -4.07 -0.28
CA ALA A 54 0.58 -2.65 -0.42
C ALA A 54 -0.38 -1.92 -1.36
N TYR A 55 -0.81 -2.59 -2.43
CA TYR A 55 -1.75 -2.00 -3.39
C TYR A 55 -3.09 -1.71 -2.74
N PHE A 56 -3.60 -2.65 -1.96
CA PHE A 56 -4.90 -2.50 -1.32
C PHE A 56 -4.88 -1.36 -0.30
N MET A 57 -3.85 -1.32 0.54
CA MET A 57 -3.73 -0.29 1.56
C MET A 57 -3.49 1.09 0.94
N ALA A 58 -2.69 1.16 -0.14
CA ALA A 58 -2.50 2.41 -0.87
C ALA A 58 -3.81 2.90 -1.48
N ALA A 59 -4.59 1.99 -2.05
CA ALA A 59 -5.89 2.33 -2.64
C ALA A 59 -6.85 2.87 -1.58
N GLN A 60 -6.86 2.26 -0.39
CA GLN A 60 -7.69 2.74 0.71
C GLN A 60 -7.28 4.14 1.16
N ALA A 61 -5.98 4.41 1.26
CA ALA A 61 -5.49 5.73 1.62
C ALA A 61 -5.87 6.78 0.57
N LEU A 62 -5.76 6.42 -0.70
CA LEU A 62 -6.14 7.30 -1.82
C LEU A 62 -7.64 7.59 -1.81
N ALA A 63 -8.47 6.57 -1.58
CA ALA A 63 -9.92 6.74 -1.53
C ALA A 63 -10.34 7.65 -0.37
N LYS A 64 -9.71 7.49 0.80
CA LYS A 64 -9.98 8.36 1.96
C LYS A 64 -9.60 9.80 1.67
N ALA A 65 -8.60 10.02 0.85
CA ALA A 65 -8.17 11.36 0.45
C ALA A 65 -8.97 11.90 -0.74
N SER A 66 -10.02 11.20 -1.15
CA SER A 66 -10.87 11.55 -2.29
C SER A 66 -10.13 11.53 -3.63
N ARG A 67 -9.05 10.79 -3.71
CA ARG A 67 -8.25 10.62 -4.93
C ARG A 67 -8.68 9.33 -5.63
N VAL A 68 -9.93 9.33 -6.11
CA VAL A 68 -10.61 8.11 -6.57
C VAL A 68 -9.98 7.52 -7.82
N ASP A 69 -9.60 8.33 -8.80
CA ASP A 69 -8.99 7.81 -10.03
C ASP A 69 -7.66 7.13 -9.77
N GLU A 70 -6.86 7.70 -8.89
CA GLU A 70 -5.59 7.09 -8.50
C GLU A 70 -5.82 5.79 -7.72
N ALA A 71 -6.85 5.76 -6.85
CA ALA A 71 -7.22 4.55 -6.12
C ALA A 71 -7.60 3.43 -7.09
N LYS A 72 -8.38 3.75 -8.12
CA LYS A 72 -8.77 2.76 -9.13
C LYS A 72 -7.56 2.19 -9.87
N ARG A 73 -6.62 3.04 -10.27
CA ARG A 73 -5.41 2.58 -10.94
C ARG A 73 -4.58 1.66 -10.03
N MET A 74 -4.49 2.03 -8.76
CA MET A 74 -3.77 1.22 -7.78
C MET A 74 -4.43 -0.16 -7.63
N LEU A 75 -5.75 -0.22 -7.63
CA LEU A 75 -6.48 -1.49 -7.54
C LEU A 75 -6.28 -2.34 -8.78
N VAL A 76 -6.28 -1.76 -9.97
CA VAL A 76 -6.01 -2.50 -11.20
C VAL A 76 -4.64 -3.17 -11.13
N ASP A 77 -3.63 -2.42 -10.72
CA ASP A 77 -2.26 -2.96 -10.57
C ASP A 77 -2.20 -4.02 -9.48
N GLY A 78 -2.92 -3.79 -8.38
CA GLY A 78 -2.97 -4.76 -7.28
C GLY A 78 -3.65 -6.06 -7.67
N ILE A 79 -4.70 -5.99 -8.47
CA ILE A 79 -5.38 -7.19 -9.00
C ILE A 79 -4.40 -7.99 -9.85
N SER A 80 -3.61 -7.33 -10.68
CA SER A 80 -2.57 -8.00 -11.47
C SER A 80 -1.54 -8.70 -10.57
N SER A 81 -1.10 -8.01 -9.51
CA SER A 81 -0.19 -8.60 -8.53
C SER A 81 -0.80 -9.82 -7.85
N ALA A 82 -2.07 -9.73 -7.47
CA ALA A 82 -2.76 -10.84 -6.82
C ALA A 82 -2.86 -12.06 -7.75
N ARG A 83 -3.09 -11.83 -9.03
CA ARG A 83 -3.11 -12.91 -10.03
C ARG A 83 -1.74 -13.57 -10.16
N ARG A 84 -0.68 -12.77 -10.26
CA ARG A 84 0.68 -13.29 -10.39
C ARG A 84 1.08 -14.15 -9.21
N THR A 85 0.61 -13.79 -8.01
CA THR A 85 0.99 -14.47 -6.77
C THR A 85 -0.01 -15.56 -6.37
N GLY A 86 -1.08 -15.73 -7.12
CA GLY A 86 -2.12 -16.71 -6.80
C GLY A 86 -2.95 -16.35 -5.56
N ASN A 87 -3.00 -15.09 -5.21
CA ASN A 87 -3.73 -14.62 -4.03
C ASN A 87 -5.18 -14.28 -4.40
N THR A 88 -6.03 -15.30 -4.45
CA THR A 88 -7.43 -15.13 -4.87
C THR A 88 -8.24 -14.28 -3.90
N HIS A 89 -7.94 -14.37 -2.60
CA HIS A 89 -8.61 -13.56 -1.60
C HIS A 89 -8.37 -12.07 -1.82
N ALA A 90 -7.11 -11.70 -2.00
CA ALA A 90 -6.76 -10.30 -2.28
C ALA A 90 -7.35 -9.82 -3.60
N GLN A 91 -7.34 -10.68 -4.63
CA GLN A 91 -7.95 -10.34 -5.91
C GLN A 91 -9.44 -10.01 -5.74
N SER A 92 -10.17 -10.83 -4.99
CA SER A 92 -11.59 -10.62 -4.75
C SER A 92 -11.87 -9.34 -3.98
N GLU A 93 -11.08 -9.07 -2.94
CA GLU A 93 -11.24 -7.86 -2.15
C GLU A 93 -11.00 -6.59 -2.98
N MET A 94 -9.95 -6.59 -3.78
CA MET A 94 -9.62 -5.44 -4.60
C MET A 94 -10.62 -5.23 -5.74
N THR A 95 -11.12 -6.33 -6.32
CA THR A 95 -12.16 -6.25 -7.33
C THR A 95 -13.44 -5.64 -6.74
N ALA A 96 -13.82 -6.07 -5.54
CA ALA A 96 -15.01 -5.53 -4.86
C ALA A 96 -14.85 -4.02 -4.59
N MET A 97 -13.70 -3.61 -4.12
CA MET A 97 -13.45 -2.18 -3.86
C MET A 97 -13.48 -1.38 -5.15
N LEU A 98 -12.89 -1.91 -6.23
CA LEU A 98 -12.90 -1.25 -7.52
C LEU A 98 -14.33 -1.02 -8.03
N GLU A 99 -15.19 -2.03 -7.86
CA GLU A 99 -16.60 -1.92 -8.24
C GLU A 99 -17.34 -0.87 -7.39
N GLU A 100 -17.03 -0.80 -6.08
CA GLU A 100 -17.62 0.19 -5.20
C GLU A 100 -17.24 1.62 -5.59
N LEU A 101 -16.03 1.82 -6.05
CA LEU A 101 -15.57 3.15 -6.46
C LEU A 101 -16.17 3.59 -7.79
N GLY A 102 -16.75 2.67 -8.50
CA GLY A 102 -17.41 2.97 -9.76
C GLY A 102 -16.42 3.08 -10.90
#